data_e6aaa6c5b38e3fa21e4eabf91af3554a
#
_entry.id   e6aaa6c5b38e3fa21e4eabf91af3554a
#
_cell.length_a   1.000
_cell.length_b   1.000
_cell.length_c   1.000
_cell.angle_alpha   90.00
_cell.angle_beta   90.00
_cell.angle_gamma   90.00
#
_symmetry.space_group_name_H-M   'P 1'
#
loop_
_entity.id
_entity.type
_entity.pdbx_description
1 polymer ?
#
loop_
_entity_poly.entity_id
_entity_poly.type
_entity_poly.pdbx_seq_one_letter_code
_entity_poly.pdbx_strand_id
1 'polypeptide(L)'
;IFEYFDAMLVGLTATPKDEVDHNTYRLFHLEDGVPTDTYSLDEAVDAGYLVPPKGISVGTQFLRSGIRYDDLSEDEKDQWDALDWGDDGTPDEVGAEELNRFLFNEDTVDKVLETLMVQGYKVAGGDRLGKTIIFAKSQKHAEFIERRFNLAYPEFGGQFARVITHAASYAQSLIDDFSVKEKAPHIAISVDMLDTGIDVPEIVNLVFF
;
A
#
# COMPACT_ATOMS: atom_id res chain seq x y z
N ILE A 1 -28.85 -11.88 9.72
CA ILE A 1 -29.35 -10.50 9.91
C ILE A 1 -30.30 -10.14 8.78
N PHE A 2 -29.96 -10.39 7.52
CA PHE A 2 -30.76 -9.97 6.35
C PHE A 2 -32.16 -10.65 6.28
N GLU A 3 -32.27 -11.91 6.71
CA GLU A 3 -33.53 -12.64 6.77
C GLU A 3 -34.51 -12.14 7.85
N TYR A 4 -34.01 -11.31 8.79
CA TYR A 4 -34.83 -10.79 9.88
C TYR A 4 -35.67 -9.57 9.47
N PHE A 5 -35.24 -8.84 8.45
CA PHE A 5 -35.90 -7.63 7.98
C PHE A 5 -36.67 -7.91 6.67
N ASP A 6 -37.99 -7.66 6.67
CA ASP A 6 -38.81 -7.59 5.48
C ASP A 6 -38.63 -6.22 4.82
N ALA A 7 -37.46 -6.01 4.19
CA ALA A 7 -37.06 -4.76 3.59
C ALA A 7 -36.23 -4.95 2.32
N MET A 8 -36.24 -3.94 1.46
CA MET A 8 -35.39 -3.93 0.27
C MET A 8 -33.92 -3.78 0.73
N LEU A 9 -33.06 -4.66 0.20
CA LEU A 9 -31.64 -4.66 0.48
C LEU A 9 -30.89 -3.88 -0.61
N VAL A 10 -30.13 -2.86 -0.20
CA VAL A 10 -29.25 -2.08 -1.08
C VAL A 10 -27.86 -2.12 -0.52
N GLY A 11 -26.86 -2.39 -1.37
CA GLY A 11 -25.46 -2.40 -1.00
C GLY A 11 -24.63 -1.59 -1.98
N LEU A 12 -23.64 -0.86 -1.45
CA LEU A 12 -22.62 -0.15 -2.22
C LEU A 12 -21.26 -0.71 -1.85
N THR A 13 -20.44 -1.04 -2.82
CA THR A 13 -19.06 -1.49 -2.62
C THR A 13 -18.18 -1.11 -3.81
N ALA A 14 -16.94 -0.73 -3.54
CA ALA A 14 -15.92 -0.56 -4.57
C ALA A 14 -15.21 -1.88 -4.92
N THR A 15 -15.34 -2.91 -4.06
CA THR A 15 -14.64 -4.18 -4.17
C THR A 15 -15.61 -5.35 -3.98
N PRO A 16 -16.52 -5.59 -4.95
CA PRO A 16 -17.40 -6.76 -4.87
C PRO A 16 -16.57 -8.05 -4.90
N LYS A 17 -16.95 -9.02 -4.07
CA LYS A 17 -16.29 -10.33 -4.01
C LYS A 17 -17.11 -11.36 -4.75
N ASP A 18 -16.44 -12.23 -5.50
CA ASP A 18 -17.01 -13.36 -6.24
C ASP A 18 -16.56 -14.73 -5.71
N GLU A 19 -15.87 -14.75 -4.55
CA GLU A 19 -15.40 -15.96 -3.89
C GLU A 19 -16.56 -16.87 -3.48
N VAL A 20 -16.32 -18.18 -3.42
CA VAL A 20 -17.36 -19.20 -3.15
C VAL A 20 -18.05 -18.94 -1.79
N ASP A 21 -17.30 -18.58 -0.76
CA ASP A 21 -17.80 -18.39 0.61
C ASP A 21 -18.19 -16.95 0.93
N HIS A 22 -17.71 -15.97 0.12
CA HIS A 22 -17.92 -14.54 0.34
C HIS A 22 -18.31 -13.86 -0.97
N ASN A 23 -19.49 -14.25 -1.53
CA ASN A 23 -19.95 -13.72 -2.79
C ASN A 23 -20.96 -12.58 -2.58
N THR A 24 -20.54 -11.37 -2.95
CA THR A 24 -21.37 -10.16 -2.85
C THR A 24 -22.61 -10.25 -3.74
N TYR A 25 -22.48 -10.79 -4.95
CA TYR A 25 -23.59 -10.86 -5.92
C TYR A 25 -24.69 -11.81 -5.44
N ARG A 26 -24.34 -12.98 -4.91
CA ARG A 26 -25.28 -13.97 -4.36
C ARG A 26 -26.05 -13.43 -3.16
N LEU A 27 -25.42 -12.58 -2.33
CA LEU A 27 -26.09 -11.92 -1.20
C LEU A 27 -27.29 -11.07 -1.67
N PHE A 28 -27.19 -10.47 -2.85
CA PHE A 28 -28.22 -9.62 -3.45
C PHE A 28 -29.05 -10.37 -4.53
N HIS A 29 -28.90 -11.69 -4.65
CA HIS A 29 -29.57 -12.51 -5.68
C HIS A 29 -29.27 -12.07 -7.12
N LEU A 30 -28.04 -11.61 -7.35
CA LEU A 30 -27.54 -11.19 -8.66
C LEU A 30 -26.70 -12.30 -9.31
N GLU A 31 -26.52 -12.21 -10.61
CA GLU A 31 -25.57 -13.04 -11.36
C GLU A 31 -24.12 -12.63 -11.00
N ASP A 32 -23.24 -13.62 -10.84
CA ASP A 32 -21.83 -13.38 -10.48
C ASP A 32 -21.18 -12.45 -11.50
N GLY A 33 -20.55 -11.37 -11.01
CA GLY A 33 -19.91 -10.35 -11.83
C GLY A 33 -20.84 -9.31 -12.45
N VAL A 34 -22.16 -9.41 -12.23
CA VAL A 34 -23.16 -8.49 -12.82
C VAL A 34 -23.86 -7.69 -11.72
N PRO A 35 -23.34 -6.52 -11.34
CA PRO A 35 -24.01 -5.63 -10.39
C PRO A 35 -25.25 -4.98 -11.03
N THR A 36 -26.16 -4.46 -10.20
CA THR A 36 -27.35 -3.74 -10.67
C THR A 36 -26.96 -2.44 -11.39
N ASP A 37 -25.93 -1.78 -10.91
CA ASP A 37 -25.38 -0.54 -11.49
C ASP A 37 -23.88 -0.43 -11.17
N THR A 38 -23.13 0.26 -12.03
CA THR A 38 -21.70 0.49 -11.89
C THR A 38 -21.36 1.94 -12.20
N TYR A 39 -20.38 2.47 -11.52
CA TYR A 39 -19.74 3.73 -11.85
C TYR A 39 -18.23 3.51 -11.84
N SER A 40 -17.65 3.39 -13.01
CA SER A 40 -16.24 3.01 -13.18
C SER A 40 -15.28 4.18 -12.94
N LEU A 41 -14.00 3.87 -12.75
CA LEU A 41 -12.94 4.87 -12.66
C LEU A 41 -12.89 5.74 -13.92
N ASP A 42 -13.00 5.12 -15.10
CA ASP A 42 -12.95 5.84 -16.38
C ASP A 42 -14.13 6.81 -16.52
N GLU A 43 -15.33 6.38 -16.15
CA GLU A 43 -16.51 7.27 -16.13
C GLU A 43 -16.32 8.44 -15.17
N ALA A 44 -15.73 8.21 -14.00
CA ALA A 44 -15.47 9.26 -13.01
C ALA A 44 -14.40 10.25 -13.49
N VAL A 45 -13.38 9.77 -14.22
CA VAL A 45 -12.36 10.63 -14.86
C VAL A 45 -12.98 11.42 -16.00
N ASP A 46 -13.76 10.81 -16.88
CA ASP A 46 -14.42 11.49 -18.01
C ASP A 46 -15.43 12.53 -17.53
N ALA A 47 -16.12 12.26 -16.42
CA ALA A 47 -17.03 13.22 -15.78
C ALA A 47 -16.29 14.34 -14.98
N GLY A 48 -14.97 14.25 -14.84
CA GLY A 48 -14.15 15.26 -14.16
C GLY A 48 -14.19 15.18 -12.63
N TYR A 49 -14.70 14.08 -12.04
CA TYR A 49 -14.69 13.87 -10.59
C TYR A 49 -13.38 13.31 -10.09
N LEU A 50 -12.66 12.56 -10.92
CA LEU A 50 -11.35 12.02 -10.61
C LEU A 50 -10.31 12.43 -11.66
N VAL A 51 -9.04 12.42 -11.29
CA VAL A 51 -7.93 12.66 -12.21
C VAL A 51 -7.39 11.32 -12.71
N PRO A 52 -6.95 11.23 -13.99
CA PRO A 52 -6.40 10.01 -14.53
C PRO A 52 -5.10 9.64 -13.78
N PRO A 53 -4.92 8.38 -13.37
CA PRO A 53 -3.69 7.93 -12.73
C PRO A 53 -2.53 7.92 -13.72
N LYS A 54 -1.33 8.27 -13.23
CA LYS A 54 -0.08 8.16 -13.98
C LYS A 54 0.81 7.12 -13.31
N GLY A 55 0.99 5.97 -13.95
CA GLY A 55 1.86 4.91 -13.46
C GLY A 55 3.35 5.19 -13.69
N ILE A 56 4.17 4.93 -12.67
CA ILE A 56 5.63 4.90 -12.75
C ILE A 56 6.08 3.55 -12.20
N SER A 57 6.79 2.77 -13.00
CA SER A 57 7.36 1.50 -12.55
C SER A 57 8.81 1.72 -12.09
N VAL A 58 9.11 1.32 -10.86
CA VAL A 58 10.45 1.38 -10.28
C VAL A 58 11.09 0.01 -10.43
N GLY A 59 12.02 -0.12 -11.37
CA GLY A 59 12.80 -1.34 -11.54
C GLY A 59 13.98 -1.37 -10.57
N THR A 60 14.00 -2.35 -9.66
CA THR A 60 15.14 -2.60 -8.79
C THR A 60 16.07 -3.65 -9.41
N GLN A 61 17.32 -3.69 -8.98
CA GLN A 61 18.29 -4.68 -9.47
C GLN A 61 17.79 -6.10 -9.19
N PHE A 62 17.23 -6.33 -8.02
CA PHE A 62 16.72 -7.63 -7.57
C PHE A 62 15.55 -8.14 -8.41
N LEU A 63 14.65 -7.27 -8.84
CA LEU A 63 13.54 -7.64 -9.74
C LEU A 63 14.01 -8.15 -11.11
N ARG A 64 15.27 -7.91 -11.48
CA ARG A 64 15.84 -8.32 -12.76
C ARG A 64 16.69 -9.58 -12.65
N SER A 65 17.44 -9.74 -11.57
CA SER A 65 18.47 -10.78 -11.44
C SER A 65 18.21 -11.82 -10.36
N GLY A 66 17.13 -11.65 -9.56
CA GLY A 66 16.97 -12.45 -8.35
C GLY A 66 17.84 -11.95 -7.20
N ILE A 67 17.80 -12.63 -6.06
CA ILE A 67 18.64 -12.36 -4.88
C ILE A 67 19.49 -13.58 -4.58
N ARG A 68 20.78 -13.35 -4.33
CA ARG A 68 21.69 -14.38 -3.84
C ARG A 68 22.04 -14.07 -2.39
N TYR A 69 22.06 -15.10 -1.54
CA TYR A 69 22.38 -14.97 -0.13
C TYR A 69 23.71 -14.24 0.13
N ASP A 70 24.73 -14.57 -0.68
CA ASP A 70 26.07 -13.98 -0.56
C ASP A 70 26.13 -12.47 -0.83
N ASP A 71 25.17 -11.95 -1.59
CA ASP A 71 25.10 -10.53 -1.97
C ASP A 71 24.35 -9.68 -0.94
N LEU A 72 23.77 -10.32 0.10
CA LEU A 72 23.00 -9.65 1.16
C LEU A 72 23.91 -9.05 2.25
N SER A 73 23.47 -7.96 2.84
CA SER A 73 24.07 -7.42 4.08
C SER A 73 23.81 -8.37 5.26
N GLU A 74 24.55 -8.22 6.37
CA GLU A 74 24.37 -9.07 7.56
C GLU A 74 22.95 -8.98 8.12
N ASP A 75 22.34 -7.78 8.17
CA ASP A 75 20.96 -7.59 8.62
C ASP A 75 19.93 -8.26 7.68
N GLU A 76 20.20 -8.30 6.39
CA GLU A 76 19.37 -8.98 5.40
C GLU A 76 19.53 -10.49 5.46
N LYS A 77 20.71 -11.00 5.75
CA LYS A 77 20.96 -12.42 5.98
C LYS A 77 20.21 -12.94 7.21
N ASP A 78 20.23 -12.19 8.30
CA ASP A 78 19.46 -12.53 9.50
C ASP A 78 17.95 -12.61 9.21
N GLN A 79 17.45 -11.74 8.33
CA GLN A 79 16.05 -11.78 7.90
C GLN A 79 15.77 -12.94 6.95
N TRP A 80 16.71 -13.26 6.07
CA TRP A 80 16.65 -14.41 5.17
C TRP A 80 16.57 -15.72 5.94
N ASP A 81 17.44 -15.87 6.92
CA ASP A 81 17.51 -17.07 7.77
C ASP A 81 16.28 -17.21 8.70
N ALA A 82 15.63 -16.08 9.01
CA ALA A 82 14.41 -16.06 9.82
C ALA A 82 13.12 -16.35 9.02
N LEU A 83 13.19 -16.42 7.69
CA LEU A 83 12.02 -16.75 6.85
C LEU A 83 11.75 -18.26 6.91
N ASP A 84 10.46 -18.59 6.83
CA ASP A 84 10.03 -19.98 6.63
C ASP A 84 10.13 -20.34 5.15
N TRP A 85 11.18 -21.06 4.79
CA TRP A 85 11.45 -21.53 3.44
C TRP A 85 10.77 -22.86 3.11
N GLY A 86 10.04 -23.46 4.05
CA GLY A 86 9.43 -24.78 3.93
C GLY A 86 10.42 -25.92 4.13
N ASP A 87 10.04 -27.11 3.67
CA ASP A 87 10.80 -28.36 3.91
C ASP A 87 12.14 -28.45 3.16
N ASP A 88 12.37 -27.63 2.15
CA ASP A 88 13.58 -27.65 1.31
C ASP A 88 14.76 -26.89 1.92
N GLY A 89 14.56 -26.23 3.07
CA GLY A 89 15.58 -25.44 3.77
C GLY A 89 15.84 -24.08 3.14
N THR A 90 16.79 -23.33 3.72
CA THR A 90 17.14 -21.96 3.27
C THR A 90 17.84 -22.02 1.92
N PRO A 91 17.30 -21.41 0.84
CA PRO A 91 17.95 -21.41 -0.48
C PRO A 91 19.12 -20.43 -0.53
N ASP A 92 20.13 -20.74 -1.34
CA ASP A 92 21.26 -19.82 -1.61
C ASP A 92 20.89 -18.70 -2.61
N GLU A 93 19.79 -18.89 -3.36
CA GLU A 93 19.34 -17.97 -4.40
C GLU A 93 17.81 -18.03 -4.54
N VAL A 94 17.18 -16.87 -4.72
CA VAL A 94 15.75 -16.74 -5.06
C VAL A 94 15.62 -16.04 -6.39
N GLY A 95 14.93 -16.68 -7.33
CA GLY A 95 14.69 -16.13 -8.66
C GLY A 95 13.77 -14.90 -8.63
N ALA A 96 13.84 -14.12 -9.71
CA ALA A 96 13.04 -12.89 -9.86
C ALA A 96 11.51 -13.13 -9.68
N GLU A 97 11.00 -14.31 -10.00
CA GLU A 97 9.58 -14.67 -9.88
C GLU A 97 9.17 -14.97 -8.42
N GLU A 98 10.13 -15.35 -7.57
CA GLU A 98 9.89 -15.67 -6.15
C GLU A 98 10.12 -14.48 -5.21
N LEU A 99 10.59 -13.36 -5.75
CA LEU A 99 10.97 -12.15 -5.02
C LEU A 99 9.87 -11.51 -4.19
N ASN A 100 8.60 -11.85 -4.45
CA ASN A 100 7.48 -11.39 -3.64
C ASN A 100 7.56 -11.81 -2.14
N ARG A 101 8.47 -12.72 -1.80
CA ARG A 101 8.80 -13.08 -0.41
C ARG A 101 9.80 -12.12 0.23
N PHE A 102 10.56 -11.34 -0.58
CA PHE A 102 11.67 -10.48 -0.17
C PHE A 102 11.32 -8.98 -0.19
N LEU A 103 10.44 -8.57 0.70
CA LEU A 103 9.99 -7.18 0.82
C LEU A 103 10.88 -6.32 1.72
N PHE A 104 11.84 -6.94 2.41
CA PHE A 104 12.71 -6.28 3.38
C PHE A 104 14.09 -5.92 2.82
N ASN A 105 14.25 -5.96 1.49
CA ASN A 105 15.50 -5.56 0.88
C ASN A 105 15.69 -4.04 0.96
N GLU A 106 16.78 -3.62 1.61
CA GLU A 106 17.08 -2.20 1.86
C GLU A 106 17.20 -1.41 0.56
N ASP A 107 17.93 -1.94 -0.42
CA ASP A 107 18.15 -1.27 -1.71
C ASP A 107 16.82 -1.04 -2.47
N THR A 108 15.93 -2.04 -2.43
CA THR A 108 14.60 -1.92 -3.05
C THR A 108 13.77 -0.81 -2.39
N VAL A 109 13.69 -0.83 -1.06
CA VAL A 109 12.90 0.16 -0.32
C VAL A 109 13.51 1.56 -0.49
N ASP A 110 14.82 1.70 -0.36
CA ASP A 110 15.52 2.98 -0.53
C ASP A 110 15.30 3.54 -1.94
N LYS A 111 15.39 2.70 -2.97
CA LYS A 111 15.17 3.11 -4.35
C LYS A 111 13.74 3.57 -4.62
N VAL A 112 12.76 2.88 -4.04
CA VAL A 112 11.35 3.28 -4.14
C VAL A 112 11.12 4.61 -3.42
N LEU A 113 11.67 4.77 -2.21
CA LEU A 113 11.57 6.02 -1.44
C LEU A 113 12.27 7.18 -2.15
N GLU A 114 13.48 6.97 -2.68
CA GLU A 114 14.19 7.97 -3.49
C GLU A 114 13.34 8.39 -4.71
N THR A 115 12.81 7.41 -5.43
CA THR A 115 11.97 7.68 -6.61
C THR A 115 10.71 8.49 -6.23
N LEU A 116 10.06 8.13 -5.13
CA LEU A 116 8.92 8.87 -4.60
C LEU A 116 9.28 10.32 -4.27
N MET A 117 10.38 10.53 -3.54
CA MET A 117 10.81 11.86 -3.10
C MET A 117 11.25 12.76 -4.27
N VAL A 118 11.81 12.15 -5.33
CA VAL A 118 12.27 12.89 -6.53
C VAL A 118 11.14 13.12 -7.52
N GLN A 119 10.36 12.08 -7.87
CA GLN A 119 9.40 12.08 -8.97
C GLN A 119 7.94 12.19 -8.53
N GLY A 120 7.64 11.95 -7.24
CA GLY A 120 6.29 12.07 -6.71
C GLY A 120 5.73 13.48 -6.89
N TYR A 121 4.41 13.57 -7.01
CA TYR A 121 3.72 14.86 -7.08
C TYR A 121 3.98 15.69 -5.84
N LYS A 122 4.39 16.94 -6.08
CA LYS A 122 4.69 17.92 -5.05
C LYS A 122 3.62 19.00 -4.97
N VAL A 123 3.42 19.50 -3.78
CA VAL A 123 2.50 20.60 -3.46
C VAL A 123 3.31 21.80 -2.94
N ALA A 124 2.64 22.87 -2.54
CA ALA A 124 3.28 24.08 -2.02
C ALA A 124 4.34 24.68 -3.00
N GLY A 125 3.99 24.77 -4.28
CA GLY A 125 4.91 25.31 -5.29
C GLY A 125 6.06 24.38 -5.69
N GLY A 126 6.02 23.12 -5.27
CA GLY A 126 7.08 22.12 -5.53
C GLY A 126 7.97 21.82 -4.34
N ASP A 127 7.76 22.52 -3.21
CA ASP A 127 8.65 22.44 -2.04
C ASP A 127 8.38 21.21 -1.14
N ARG A 128 7.18 20.61 -1.24
CA ARG A 128 6.78 19.50 -0.38
C ARG A 128 6.14 18.38 -1.18
N LEU A 129 6.49 17.14 -0.86
CA LEU A 129 5.76 15.97 -1.36
C LEU A 129 4.29 16.06 -0.96
N GLY A 130 3.37 15.81 -1.89
CA GLY A 130 1.95 15.73 -1.59
C GLY A 130 1.61 14.55 -0.71
N LYS A 131 0.38 14.52 -0.16
CA LYS A 131 -0.05 13.37 0.64
C LYS A 131 0.09 12.08 -0.14
N THR A 132 0.68 11.09 0.50
CA THR A 132 1.11 9.84 -0.11
C THR A 132 0.65 8.67 0.75
N ILE A 133 0.12 7.63 0.12
CA ILE A 133 -0.07 6.32 0.78
C ILE A 133 0.94 5.34 0.21
N ILE A 134 1.62 4.62 1.09
CA ILE A 134 2.45 3.47 0.76
C ILE A 134 1.75 2.22 1.27
N PHE A 135 1.37 1.32 0.39
CA PHE A 135 0.75 0.04 0.73
C PHE A 135 1.83 -1.00 1.00
N ALA A 136 1.94 -1.38 2.27
CA ALA A 136 2.89 -2.37 2.74
C ALA A 136 2.20 -3.73 2.90
N LYS A 137 2.94 -4.81 2.68
CA LYS A 137 2.42 -6.18 2.73
C LYS A 137 2.14 -6.71 4.14
N SER A 138 2.81 -6.16 5.15
CA SER A 138 2.66 -6.57 6.54
C SER A 138 3.04 -5.45 7.50
N GLN A 139 2.66 -5.59 8.77
CA GLN A 139 3.06 -4.66 9.83
C GLN A 139 4.58 -4.48 9.91
N LYS A 140 5.33 -5.59 9.88
CA LYS A 140 6.80 -5.55 9.90
C LYS A 140 7.38 -4.82 8.68
N HIS A 141 6.79 -5.03 7.51
CA HIS A 141 7.18 -4.32 6.29
C HIS A 141 6.89 -2.82 6.39
N ALA A 142 5.74 -2.43 6.92
CA ALA A 142 5.41 -1.02 7.14
C ALA A 142 6.41 -0.33 8.09
N GLU A 143 6.74 -0.98 9.20
CA GLU A 143 7.74 -0.50 10.18
C GLU A 143 9.15 -0.43 9.56
N PHE A 144 9.50 -1.37 8.69
CA PHE A 144 10.77 -1.36 7.97
C PHE A 144 10.86 -0.16 7.01
N ILE A 145 9.81 0.10 6.21
CA ILE A 145 9.74 1.25 5.31
C ILE A 145 9.85 2.57 6.12
N GLU A 146 9.12 2.71 7.23
CA GLU A 146 9.19 3.89 8.10
C GLU A 146 10.60 4.12 8.62
N ARG A 147 11.25 3.06 9.10
CA ARG A 147 12.63 3.12 9.58
C ARG A 147 13.61 3.53 8.47
N ARG A 148 13.51 2.94 7.27
CA ARG A 148 14.35 3.31 6.13
C ARG A 148 14.14 4.77 5.72
N PHE A 149 12.90 5.23 5.68
CA PHE A 149 12.59 6.63 5.39
C PHE A 149 13.26 7.57 6.41
N ASN A 150 13.11 7.29 7.69
CA ASN A 150 13.68 8.14 8.75
C ASN A 150 15.21 8.14 8.77
N LEU A 151 15.86 7.06 8.33
CA LEU A 151 17.30 6.99 8.14
C LEU A 151 17.77 7.80 6.93
N ALA A 152 17.05 7.72 5.82
CA ALA A 152 17.39 8.42 4.58
C ALA A 152 17.09 9.93 4.64
N TYR A 153 16.08 10.34 5.42
CA TYR A 153 15.56 11.71 5.49
C TYR A 153 15.42 12.18 6.95
N PRO A 154 16.52 12.24 7.73
CA PRO A 154 16.49 12.60 9.16
C PRO A 154 16.02 14.03 9.43
N GLU A 155 16.10 14.93 8.44
CA GLU A 155 15.62 16.31 8.53
C GLU A 155 14.14 16.44 8.82
N PHE A 156 13.34 15.42 8.53
CA PHE A 156 11.89 15.41 8.83
C PHE A 156 11.55 14.99 10.26
N GLY A 157 12.54 14.67 11.08
CA GLY A 157 12.37 14.40 12.52
C GLY A 157 11.42 13.25 12.85
N GLY A 158 11.26 12.26 11.96
CA GLY A 158 10.43 11.08 12.18
C GLY A 158 8.91 11.32 12.14
N GLN A 159 8.45 12.49 11.69
CA GLN A 159 7.02 12.81 11.66
C GLN A 159 6.43 12.79 10.25
N PHE A 160 7.27 12.86 9.23
CA PHE A 160 6.82 13.00 7.85
C PHE A 160 6.19 11.72 7.29
N ALA A 161 6.81 10.57 7.57
CA ALA A 161 6.32 9.24 7.23
C ALA A 161 5.96 8.48 8.51
N ARG A 162 4.74 7.96 8.60
CA ARG A 162 4.24 7.22 9.77
C ARG A 162 3.46 5.99 9.36
N VAL A 163 3.67 4.91 10.13
CA VAL A 163 2.85 3.70 10.02
C VAL A 163 1.45 3.97 10.56
N ILE A 164 0.44 3.72 9.74
CA ILE A 164 -0.98 3.83 10.08
C ILE A 164 -1.64 2.47 9.82
N THR A 165 -1.81 1.70 10.88
CA THR A 165 -2.39 0.36 10.84
C THR A 165 -3.30 0.15 12.04
N HIS A 166 -4.12 -0.89 12.01
CA HIS A 166 -4.99 -1.26 13.12
C HIS A 166 -4.24 -1.54 14.44
N ALA A 167 -2.96 -1.90 14.37
CA ALA A 167 -2.12 -2.14 15.54
C ALA A 167 -1.65 -0.85 16.22
N ALA A 168 -1.73 0.31 15.56
CA ALA A 168 -1.29 1.58 16.10
C ALA A 168 -2.28 2.12 17.13
N SER A 169 -1.83 2.38 18.36
CA SER A 169 -2.66 2.88 19.47
C SER A 169 -3.34 4.22 19.18
N TYR A 170 -2.85 4.97 18.19
CA TYR A 170 -3.35 6.30 17.79
C TYR A 170 -3.73 6.36 16.32
N ALA A 171 -4.11 5.22 15.72
CA ALA A 171 -4.41 5.15 14.29
C ALA A 171 -5.42 6.21 13.84
N GLN A 172 -6.53 6.38 14.57
CA GLN A 172 -7.55 7.37 14.22
C GLN A 172 -7.01 8.81 14.26
N SER A 173 -6.24 9.16 15.28
CA SER A 173 -5.62 10.50 15.37
C SER A 173 -4.63 10.76 14.25
N LEU A 174 -3.87 9.72 13.84
CA LEU A 174 -2.95 9.82 12.70
C LEU A 174 -3.70 9.97 11.37
N ILE A 175 -4.85 9.31 11.21
CA ILE A 175 -5.72 9.48 10.03
C ILE A 175 -6.30 10.89 10.00
N ASP A 176 -6.79 11.38 11.14
CA ASP A 176 -7.34 12.74 11.24
C ASP A 176 -6.28 13.79 10.88
N ASP A 177 -5.06 13.64 11.39
CA ASP A 177 -3.93 14.53 11.05
C ASP A 177 -3.48 14.36 9.59
N PHE A 178 -3.44 13.12 9.08
CA PHE A 178 -3.14 12.84 7.66
C PHE A 178 -4.16 13.47 6.73
N SER A 179 -5.43 13.55 7.14
CA SER A 179 -6.50 14.17 6.36
C SER A 179 -6.39 15.69 6.26
N VAL A 180 -5.57 16.33 7.11
CA VAL A 180 -5.32 17.77 7.06
C VAL A 180 -4.12 18.06 6.16
N LYS A 181 -4.32 18.88 5.15
CA LYS A 181 -3.35 19.19 4.09
C LYS A 181 -1.96 19.58 4.60
N GLU A 182 -1.88 20.44 5.63
CA GLU A 182 -0.63 21.00 6.12
C GLU A 182 -0.01 20.21 7.27
N LYS A 183 -0.75 19.28 7.88
CA LYS A 183 -0.27 18.51 9.03
C LYS A 183 0.54 17.28 8.58
N ALA A 184 1.54 16.93 9.38
CA ALA A 184 2.17 15.61 9.30
C ALA A 184 1.22 14.53 9.89
N PRO A 185 1.32 13.28 9.44
CA PRO A 185 2.26 12.79 8.43
C PRO A 185 1.88 13.22 7.01
N HIS A 186 2.87 13.28 6.13
CA HIS A 186 2.66 13.47 4.69
C HIS A 186 2.72 12.15 3.93
N ILE A 187 3.36 11.14 4.50
CA ILE A 187 3.36 9.76 4.01
C ILE A 187 2.70 8.88 5.07
N ALA A 188 1.61 8.22 4.69
CA ALA A 188 0.96 7.17 5.46
C ALA A 188 1.43 5.81 4.93
N ILE A 189 2.02 4.98 5.78
CA ILE A 189 2.43 3.62 5.42
C ILE A 189 1.40 2.68 6.03
N SER A 190 0.61 2.02 5.19
CA SER A 190 -0.58 1.27 5.62
C SER A 190 -0.53 -0.20 5.23
N VAL A 191 -1.24 -1.01 6.01
CA VAL A 191 -1.55 -2.41 5.72
C VAL A 191 -3.06 -2.56 5.86
N ASP A 192 -3.77 -2.80 4.76
CA ASP A 192 -5.21 -3.08 4.66
C ASP A 192 -6.15 -2.05 5.34
N MET A 193 -5.62 -0.94 5.86
CA MET A 193 -6.43 0.03 6.62
C MET A 193 -6.87 1.24 5.80
N LEU A 194 -6.07 1.65 4.84
CA LEU A 194 -6.33 2.83 4.00
C LEU A 194 -6.69 2.45 2.55
N ASP A 195 -7.03 1.20 2.31
CA ASP A 195 -7.34 0.68 0.97
C ASP A 195 -8.70 1.16 0.48
N THR A 196 -9.64 1.30 1.44
CA THR A 196 -11.01 1.74 1.17
C THR A 196 -11.56 2.56 2.34
N GLY A 197 -12.59 3.35 2.07
CA GLY A 197 -13.36 4.03 3.12
C GLY A 197 -12.72 5.31 3.69
N ILE A 198 -11.65 5.81 3.08
CA ILE A 198 -11.09 7.12 3.39
C ILE A 198 -11.42 8.13 2.29
N ASP A 199 -11.71 9.36 2.69
CA ASP A 199 -11.93 10.49 1.79
C ASP A 199 -10.92 11.59 2.13
N VAL A 200 -9.75 11.54 1.48
CA VAL A 200 -8.68 12.52 1.63
C VAL A 200 -8.28 13.02 0.24
N PRO A 201 -8.94 14.07 -0.27
CA PRO A 201 -8.70 14.61 -1.62
C PRO A 201 -7.26 15.07 -1.88
N GLU A 202 -6.49 15.33 -0.84
CA GLU A 202 -5.09 15.74 -0.92
C GLU A 202 -4.12 14.61 -1.24
N ILE A 203 -4.57 13.35 -1.28
CA ILE A 203 -3.72 12.23 -1.68
C ILE A 203 -3.46 12.31 -3.18
N VAL A 204 -2.20 12.45 -3.55
CA VAL A 204 -1.75 12.59 -4.93
C VAL A 204 -0.70 11.57 -5.34
N ASN A 205 -0.21 10.77 -4.39
CA ASN A 205 0.74 9.69 -4.67
C ASN A 205 0.27 8.39 -4.00
N LEU A 206 0.35 7.29 -4.74
CA LEU A 206 0.15 5.93 -4.24
C LEU A 206 1.37 5.10 -4.59
N VAL A 207 1.87 4.32 -3.63
CA VAL A 207 3.02 3.43 -3.80
C VAL A 207 2.60 2.02 -3.42
N PHE A 208 2.87 1.08 -4.31
CA PHE A 208 2.59 -0.35 -4.12
C PHE A 208 3.90 -1.13 -4.17
N PHE A 209 4.15 -1.96 -3.13
CA PHE A 209 5.26 -2.89 -3.05
C PHE A 209 4.86 -4.30 -3.47
#